data_e35f8e0c2e9be17054ef0e11e9fe0f74
#
_entry.id   e35f8e0c2e9be17054ef0e11e9fe0f74
#
_cell.length_a   1.000
_cell.length_b   1.000
_cell.length_c   1.000
_cell.angle_alpha   90.00
_cell.angle_beta   90.00
_cell.angle_gamma   90.00
#
_symmetry.space_group_name_H-M   'P 1'
#
loop_
_entity.id
_entity.type
_entity.pdbx_description
1 polymer ?
#
loop_
_entity_poly.entity_id
_entity_poly.type
_entity_poly.pdbx_seq_one_letter_code
_entity_poly.pdbx_strand_id
1 'polypeptide(L)'
;MIIDGVEMRGVALGDAAGLAEAFTRNRAFMAHVEPVRQDAYYTEAGQRERLEGVLAERDAGRIVPYVFVETATGAPVGAINLGSITYGPLCSGGVGYWVDPAWHGRGLATAGVAEVCRVAREELGLHRVTAGTLVDNLASQRVLAKAGFEQFGLAPRYLHINGAWRDHRLFQRLLHDDPPGSGPAGV
;
A
#
# COMPACT_ATOMS: atom_id res chain seq x y z
N MET A 1 -5.80 14.44 -9.25
CA MET A 1 -6.87 13.47 -8.88
C MET A 1 -6.50 12.10 -9.41
N ILE A 2 -6.74 11.04 -8.64
CA ILE A 2 -6.46 9.66 -9.08
C ILE A 2 -7.69 9.02 -9.73
N ILE A 3 -8.86 9.31 -9.20
CA ILE A 3 -10.19 9.07 -9.79
C ILE A 3 -11.08 10.28 -9.48
N ASP A 4 -12.28 10.33 -10.07
CA ASP A 4 -13.25 11.38 -9.75
C ASP A 4 -13.57 11.42 -8.26
N GLY A 5 -13.49 12.63 -7.67
CA GLY A 5 -13.73 12.87 -6.24
C GLY A 5 -12.63 12.42 -5.28
N VAL A 6 -11.51 11.86 -5.75
CA VAL A 6 -10.40 11.42 -4.88
C VAL A 6 -9.05 11.90 -5.38
N GLU A 7 -8.29 12.49 -4.49
CA GLU A 7 -6.88 12.80 -4.67
C GLU A 7 -6.00 11.68 -4.04
N MET A 8 -4.89 11.37 -4.70
CA MET A 8 -3.78 10.59 -4.14
C MET A 8 -2.60 11.52 -3.94
N ARG A 9 -2.11 11.62 -2.71
CA ARG A 9 -0.95 12.46 -2.35
C ARG A 9 -0.08 11.78 -1.30
N GLY A 10 1.15 12.26 -1.14
CA GLY A 10 2.00 11.83 -0.04
C GLY A 10 1.33 12.04 1.31
N VAL A 11 1.51 11.09 2.22
CA VAL A 11 0.99 11.18 3.59
C VAL A 11 1.77 12.23 4.38
N ALA A 12 1.10 12.91 5.31
CA ALA A 12 1.69 13.91 6.21
C ALA A 12 1.22 13.69 7.66
N LEU A 13 1.92 14.29 8.62
CA LEU A 13 1.53 14.22 10.05
C LEU A 13 0.12 14.75 10.31
N GLY A 14 -0.32 15.72 9.52
CA GLY A 14 -1.68 16.26 9.60
C GLY A 14 -2.78 15.28 9.26
N ASP A 15 -2.46 14.13 8.66
CA ASP A 15 -3.44 13.09 8.34
C ASP A 15 -3.78 12.21 9.55
N ALA A 16 -3.09 12.37 10.69
CA ALA A 16 -3.23 11.48 11.84
C ALA A 16 -4.67 11.38 12.37
N ALA A 17 -5.34 12.51 12.57
CA ALA A 17 -6.73 12.53 13.05
C ALA A 17 -7.68 11.84 12.05
N GLY A 18 -7.63 12.22 10.78
CA GLY A 18 -8.49 11.63 9.75
C GLY A 18 -8.22 10.15 9.52
N LEU A 19 -6.96 9.70 9.62
CA LEU A 19 -6.62 8.27 9.53
C LEU A 19 -7.14 7.48 10.75
N ALA A 20 -7.06 8.06 11.97
CA ALA A 20 -7.62 7.44 13.17
C ALA A 20 -9.14 7.23 13.03
N GLU A 21 -9.86 8.23 12.54
CA GLU A 21 -11.29 8.13 12.24
C GLU A 21 -11.58 7.08 11.17
N ALA A 22 -10.82 7.09 10.07
CA ALA A 22 -10.99 6.14 8.98
C ALA A 22 -10.73 4.69 9.44
N PHE A 23 -9.66 4.43 10.21
CA PHE A 23 -9.38 3.11 10.76
C PHE A 23 -10.42 2.68 11.79
N THR A 24 -10.91 3.60 12.62
CA THR A 24 -11.99 3.30 13.58
C THR A 24 -13.27 2.90 12.86
N ARG A 25 -13.68 3.67 11.86
CA ARG A 25 -14.89 3.40 11.04
C ARG A 25 -14.80 2.05 10.32
N ASN A 26 -13.61 1.68 9.87
CA ASN A 26 -13.38 0.48 9.08
C ASN A 26 -12.85 -0.71 9.91
N ARG A 27 -12.74 -0.59 11.24
CA ARG A 27 -12.11 -1.58 12.13
C ARG A 27 -12.68 -2.99 11.93
N ALA A 28 -13.99 -3.12 11.93
CA ALA A 28 -14.66 -4.42 11.76
C ALA A 28 -14.44 -5.02 10.37
N PHE A 29 -14.48 -4.18 9.34
CA PHE A 29 -14.25 -4.59 7.96
C PHE A 29 -12.81 -5.05 7.73
N MET A 30 -11.83 -4.35 8.29
CA MET A 30 -10.40 -4.64 8.09
C MET A 30 -9.88 -5.79 8.96
N ALA A 31 -10.58 -6.16 10.03
CA ALA A 31 -10.11 -7.14 11.01
C ALA A 31 -9.70 -8.50 10.41
N HIS A 32 -10.31 -8.92 9.31
CA HIS A 32 -10.01 -10.22 8.69
C HIS A 32 -8.82 -10.19 7.71
N VAL A 33 -8.39 -8.99 7.29
CA VAL A 33 -7.29 -8.83 6.32
C VAL A 33 -6.05 -8.15 6.91
N GLU A 34 -6.11 -7.70 8.16
CA GLU A 34 -5.01 -7.03 8.85
C GLU A 34 -4.53 -7.76 10.11
N PRO A 35 -3.29 -7.49 10.55
CA PRO A 35 -2.83 -7.89 11.88
C PRO A 35 -3.74 -7.33 12.97
N VAL A 36 -3.84 -8.04 14.11
CA VAL A 36 -4.51 -7.50 15.30
C VAL A 36 -3.78 -6.24 15.76
N ARG A 37 -4.54 -5.15 15.91
CA ARG A 37 -4.03 -3.85 16.34
C ARG A 37 -4.46 -3.54 17.77
N GLN A 38 -3.58 -2.91 18.53
CA GLN A 38 -3.90 -2.37 19.85
C GLN A 38 -4.82 -1.15 19.72
N ASP A 39 -5.59 -0.81 20.76
CA ASP A 39 -6.53 0.30 20.72
C ASP A 39 -5.85 1.66 20.45
N ALA A 40 -4.61 1.85 20.87
CA ALA A 40 -3.83 3.03 20.56
C ALA A 40 -3.71 3.30 19.04
N TYR A 41 -3.69 2.25 18.20
CA TYR A 41 -3.66 2.39 16.74
C TYR A 41 -4.85 3.18 16.17
N TYR A 42 -5.98 3.16 16.85
CA TYR A 42 -7.22 3.83 16.43
C TYR A 42 -7.37 5.24 17.00
N THR A 43 -6.34 5.76 17.66
CA THR A 43 -6.31 7.13 18.20
C THR A 43 -5.47 8.05 17.32
N GLU A 44 -5.74 9.36 17.36
CA GLU A 44 -4.91 10.36 16.67
C GLU A 44 -3.44 10.28 17.12
N ALA A 45 -3.20 10.15 18.44
CA ALA A 45 -1.84 10.04 18.98
C ALA A 45 -1.10 8.82 18.43
N GLY A 46 -1.75 7.65 18.40
CA GLY A 46 -1.15 6.43 17.85
C GLY A 46 -0.93 6.51 16.33
N GLN A 47 -1.82 7.17 15.58
CA GLN A 47 -1.58 7.41 14.15
C GLN A 47 -0.46 8.43 13.91
N ARG A 48 -0.34 9.46 14.76
CA ARG A 48 0.77 10.41 14.68
C ARG A 48 2.12 9.71 14.88
N GLU A 49 2.27 8.92 15.95
CA GLU A 49 3.48 8.13 16.20
C GLU A 49 3.80 7.18 15.03
N ARG A 50 2.78 6.49 14.50
CA ARG A 50 2.95 5.64 13.31
C ARG A 50 3.42 6.43 12.09
N LEU A 51 2.84 7.61 11.85
CA LEU A 51 3.22 8.46 10.72
C LEU A 51 4.62 9.03 10.86
N GLU A 52 5.07 9.36 12.06
CA GLU A 52 6.47 9.76 12.31
C GLU A 52 7.43 8.65 11.86
N GLY A 53 7.17 7.40 12.22
CA GLY A 53 7.94 6.26 11.75
C GLY A 53 7.88 6.07 10.22
N VAL A 54 6.70 6.17 9.64
CA VAL A 54 6.50 6.05 8.18
C VAL A 54 7.25 7.15 7.42
N LEU A 55 7.23 8.38 7.91
CA LEU A 55 7.92 9.51 7.28
C LEU A 55 9.44 9.37 7.42
N ALA A 56 9.95 8.87 8.55
CA ALA A 56 11.37 8.55 8.69
C ALA A 56 11.82 7.44 7.71
N GLU A 57 11.01 6.40 7.50
CA GLU A 57 11.28 5.38 6.48
C GLU A 57 11.25 5.95 5.04
N ARG A 58 10.32 6.90 4.77
CA ARG A 58 10.28 7.63 3.49
C ARG A 58 11.57 8.44 3.26
N ASP A 59 11.99 9.19 4.27
CA ASP A 59 13.18 10.05 4.18
C ASP A 59 14.47 9.22 4.04
N ALA A 60 14.43 7.97 4.50
CA ALA A 60 15.47 6.98 4.28
C ALA A 60 15.35 6.21 2.95
N GLY A 61 14.39 6.54 2.09
CA GLY A 61 14.19 5.91 0.77
C GLY A 61 13.64 4.49 0.81
N ARG A 62 13.11 4.01 1.95
CA ARG A 62 12.64 2.63 2.11
C ARG A 62 11.15 2.43 1.83
N ILE A 63 10.39 3.52 1.79
CA ILE A 63 8.94 3.50 1.51
C ILE A 63 8.51 4.75 0.75
N VAL A 64 7.51 4.64 -0.11
CA VAL A 64 6.77 5.78 -0.68
C VAL A 64 5.31 5.66 -0.24
N PRO A 65 4.90 6.41 0.80
CA PRO A 65 3.57 6.31 1.40
C PRO A 65 2.62 7.35 0.81
N TYR A 66 1.41 6.91 0.42
CA TYR A 66 0.34 7.77 -0.07
C TYR A 66 -0.94 7.58 0.74
N VAL A 67 -1.74 8.63 0.76
CA VAL A 67 -3.12 8.63 1.26
C VAL A 67 -4.08 8.97 0.13
N PHE A 68 -5.23 8.30 0.09
CA PHE A 68 -6.37 8.67 -0.75
C PHE A 68 -7.29 9.59 0.06
N VAL A 69 -7.57 10.77 -0.48
CA VAL A 69 -8.36 11.80 0.20
C VAL A 69 -9.57 12.15 -0.65
N GLU A 70 -10.75 12.07 -0.07
CA GLU A 70 -11.98 12.56 -0.69
C GLU A 70 -11.89 14.09 -0.83
N THR A 71 -12.02 14.61 -2.04
CA THR A 71 -11.82 16.05 -2.29
C THR A 71 -12.91 16.93 -1.71
N ALA A 72 -14.11 16.40 -1.54
CA ALA A 72 -15.25 17.15 -0.99
C ALA A 72 -15.13 17.41 0.53
N THR A 73 -14.56 16.46 1.28
CA THR A 73 -14.52 16.50 2.74
C THR A 73 -13.12 16.65 3.31
N GLY A 74 -12.09 16.34 2.51
CA GLY A 74 -10.71 16.22 3.00
C GLY A 74 -10.45 14.94 3.81
N ALA A 75 -11.42 14.03 3.89
CA ALA A 75 -11.31 12.81 4.69
C ALA A 75 -10.47 11.74 3.99
N PRO A 76 -9.58 11.04 4.72
CA PRO A 76 -8.93 9.82 4.21
C PRO A 76 -9.95 8.71 3.94
N VAL A 77 -9.88 8.16 2.73
CA VAL A 77 -10.71 7.05 2.25
C VAL A 77 -9.90 5.84 1.84
N GLY A 78 -8.61 5.84 2.14
CA GLY A 78 -7.70 4.74 1.89
C GLY A 78 -6.24 5.18 1.96
N ALA A 79 -5.36 4.21 1.85
CA ALA A 79 -3.92 4.47 1.72
C ALA A 79 -3.26 3.39 0.85
N ILE A 80 -2.13 3.74 0.26
CA ILE A 80 -1.31 2.83 -0.53
C ILE A 80 0.16 3.14 -0.29
N ASN A 81 0.98 2.12 -0.15
CA ASN A 81 2.42 2.27 0.05
C ASN A 81 3.18 1.40 -0.93
N LEU A 82 4.30 1.90 -1.43
CA LEU A 82 5.37 1.09 -1.98
C LEU A 82 6.44 0.99 -0.89
N GLY A 83 6.59 -0.18 -0.30
CA GLY A 83 7.55 -0.41 0.80
C GLY A 83 8.55 -1.51 0.49
N SER A 84 9.42 -1.82 1.44
CA SER A 84 10.47 -2.82 1.27
C SER A 84 11.32 -2.58 0.01
N ILE A 85 11.57 -1.31 -0.30
CA ILE A 85 12.34 -0.92 -1.48
C ILE A 85 13.76 -1.44 -1.33
N THR A 86 14.18 -2.22 -2.31
CA THR A 86 15.50 -2.85 -2.35
C THR A 86 16.10 -2.63 -3.73
N TYR A 87 17.29 -2.06 -3.77
CA TYR A 87 18.06 -1.87 -4.99
C TYR A 87 19.04 -3.04 -5.25
N GLY A 88 19.92 -2.89 -6.20
CA GLY A 88 20.87 -3.93 -6.60
C GLY A 88 20.19 -5.08 -7.35
N PRO A 89 20.66 -6.33 -7.21
CA PRO A 89 20.20 -7.45 -8.04
C PRO A 89 18.72 -7.76 -7.94
N LEU A 90 18.05 -7.44 -6.80
CA LEU A 90 16.60 -7.66 -6.64
C LEU A 90 15.79 -6.56 -7.30
N CYS A 91 16.17 -5.30 -7.13
CA CYS A 91 15.58 -4.08 -7.70
C CYS A 91 14.04 -4.08 -7.63
N SER A 92 13.48 -4.17 -6.43
CA SER A 92 12.07 -4.46 -6.20
C SER A 92 11.49 -3.64 -5.05
N GLY A 93 10.17 -3.46 -5.06
CA GLY A 93 9.38 -2.97 -3.92
C GLY A 93 8.10 -3.77 -3.75
N GLY A 94 7.48 -3.67 -2.59
CA GLY A 94 6.20 -4.31 -2.27
C GLY A 94 5.07 -3.29 -2.17
N VAL A 95 3.95 -3.51 -2.85
CA VAL A 95 2.76 -2.66 -2.73
C VAL A 95 1.77 -3.24 -1.74
N GLY A 96 1.29 -2.39 -0.82
CA GLY A 96 0.20 -2.69 0.10
C GLY A 96 -0.79 -1.54 0.14
N TYR A 97 -2.08 -1.83 0.21
CA TYR A 97 -3.14 -0.82 0.19
C TYR A 97 -4.39 -1.26 0.93
N TRP A 98 -5.17 -0.29 1.34
CA TRP A 98 -6.57 -0.46 1.77
C TRP A 98 -7.42 0.68 1.22
N VAL A 99 -8.71 0.42 1.04
CA VAL A 99 -9.71 1.39 0.58
C VAL A 99 -10.97 1.24 1.42
N ASP A 100 -11.55 2.35 1.83
CA ASP A 100 -12.83 2.38 2.54
C ASP A 100 -13.92 1.68 1.71
N PRO A 101 -14.74 0.79 2.31
CA PRO A 101 -15.82 0.09 1.62
C PRO A 101 -16.76 0.98 0.82
N ALA A 102 -17.01 2.22 1.28
CA ALA A 102 -17.83 3.19 0.55
C ALA A 102 -17.25 3.57 -0.82
N TRP A 103 -15.95 3.33 -1.03
CA TRP A 103 -15.23 3.62 -2.27
C TRP A 103 -14.89 2.36 -3.09
N HIS A 104 -15.38 1.19 -2.67
CA HIS A 104 -15.18 -0.05 -3.43
C HIS A 104 -15.92 -0.02 -4.77
N GLY A 105 -15.40 -0.77 -5.74
CA GLY A 105 -15.99 -0.88 -7.08
C GLY A 105 -15.79 0.33 -7.98
N ARG A 106 -15.23 1.43 -7.49
CA ARG A 106 -15.01 2.68 -8.25
C ARG A 106 -13.63 2.74 -8.95
N GLY A 107 -12.83 1.68 -8.87
CA GLY A 107 -11.51 1.62 -9.51
C GLY A 107 -10.36 2.26 -8.72
N LEU A 108 -10.61 2.84 -7.52
CA LEU A 108 -9.62 3.58 -6.73
C LEU A 108 -8.35 2.76 -6.46
N ALA A 109 -8.49 1.54 -5.93
CA ALA A 109 -7.34 0.69 -5.66
C ALA A 109 -6.54 0.36 -6.94
N THR A 110 -7.23 0.07 -8.04
CA THR A 110 -6.56 -0.24 -9.33
C THR A 110 -5.78 0.97 -9.85
N ALA A 111 -6.38 2.15 -9.81
CA ALA A 111 -5.71 3.39 -10.23
C ALA A 111 -4.51 3.71 -9.33
N GLY A 112 -4.64 3.55 -8.00
CA GLY A 112 -3.54 3.73 -7.05
C GLY A 112 -2.39 2.77 -7.29
N VAL A 113 -2.68 1.48 -7.51
CA VAL A 113 -1.65 0.47 -7.83
C VAL A 113 -0.94 0.80 -9.15
N ALA A 114 -1.67 1.25 -10.17
CA ALA A 114 -1.09 1.65 -11.45
C ALA A 114 -0.13 2.85 -11.26
N GLU A 115 -0.52 3.85 -10.48
CA GLU A 115 0.31 5.03 -10.18
C GLU A 115 1.56 4.65 -9.39
N VAL A 116 1.43 3.78 -8.39
CA VAL A 116 2.60 3.26 -7.63
C VAL A 116 3.57 2.52 -8.55
N CYS A 117 3.06 1.73 -9.51
CA CYS A 117 3.93 1.07 -10.50
C CYS A 117 4.61 2.08 -11.44
N ARG A 118 3.93 3.20 -11.79
CA ARG A 118 4.55 4.29 -12.55
C ARG A 118 5.71 4.92 -11.76
N VAL A 119 5.46 5.30 -10.51
CA VAL A 119 6.50 5.85 -9.61
C VAL A 119 7.66 4.87 -9.44
N ALA A 120 7.37 3.60 -9.21
CA ALA A 120 8.38 2.55 -9.07
C ALA A 120 9.29 2.47 -10.30
N ARG A 121 8.71 2.56 -11.51
CA ARG A 121 9.45 2.50 -12.77
C ARG A 121 10.19 3.80 -13.09
N GLU A 122 9.46 4.92 -13.09
CA GLU A 122 9.93 6.17 -13.68
C GLU A 122 10.77 7.01 -12.70
N GLU A 123 10.47 6.95 -11.40
CA GLU A 123 11.13 7.76 -10.39
C GLU A 123 12.18 6.98 -9.59
N LEU A 124 11.94 5.67 -9.37
CA LEU A 124 12.83 4.82 -8.56
C LEU A 124 13.65 3.83 -9.38
N GLY A 125 13.32 3.63 -10.67
CA GLY A 125 14.03 2.68 -11.54
C GLY A 125 13.92 1.22 -11.06
N LEU A 126 12.82 0.86 -10.40
CA LEU A 126 12.63 -0.52 -9.93
C LEU A 126 12.21 -1.43 -11.09
N HIS A 127 12.86 -2.60 -11.17
CA HIS A 127 12.52 -3.65 -12.14
C HIS A 127 11.17 -4.31 -11.83
N ARG A 128 10.79 -4.41 -10.56
CA ARG A 128 9.64 -5.23 -10.12
C ARG A 128 8.87 -4.57 -8.99
N VAL A 129 7.54 -4.73 -9.02
CA VAL A 129 6.68 -4.53 -7.86
C VAL A 129 6.01 -5.86 -7.49
N THR A 130 6.02 -6.20 -6.20
CA THR A 130 5.37 -7.40 -5.66
C THR A 130 4.17 -7.04 -4.80
N ALA A 131 3.25 -7.98 -4.62
CA ALA A 131 2.15 -7.88 -3.67
C ALA A 131 1.79 -9.26 -3.12
N GLY A 132 1.34 -9.30 -1.86
CA GLY A 132 0.78 -10.50 -1.25
C GLY A 132 -0.70 -10.29 -0.91
N THR A 133 -1.53 -11.30 -1.15
CA THR A 133 -2.94 -11.30 -0.73
C THR A 133 -3.27 -12.57 0.02
N LEU A 134 -4.18 -12.50 0.99
CA LEU A 134 -4.81 -13.70 1.54
C LEU A 134 -5.40 -14.54 0.40
N VAL A 135 -5.38 -15.86 0.54
CA VAL A 135 -5.85 -16.79 -0.52
C VAL A 135 -7.33 -16.60 -0.86
N ASP A 136 -8.13 -16.09 0.07
CA ASP A 136 -9.55 -15.81 -0.04
C ASP A 136 -9.88 -14.34 -0.35
N ASN A 137 -8.89 -13.44 -0.37
CA ASN A 137 -9.10 -12.03 -0.72
C ASN A 137 -9.21 -11.84 -2.24
N LEU A 138 -10.31 -12.34 -2.81
CA LEU A 138 -10.57 -12.26 -4.26
C LEU A 138 -10.69 -10.82 -4.77
N ALA A 139 -11.07 -9.87 -3.90
CA ALA A 139 -11.19 -8.47 -4.28
C ALA A 139 -9.81 -7.89 -4.59
N SER A 140 -8.82 -8.07 -3.71
CA SER A 140 -7.45 -7.62 -3.93
C SER A 140 -6.80 -8.33 -5.13
N GLN A 141 -7.02 -9.64 -5.29
CA GLN A 141 -6.53 -10.40 -6.45
C GLN A 141 -7.02 -9.82 -7.78
N ARG A 142 -8.32 -9.42 -7.85
CA ARG A 142 -8.88 -8.77 -9.05
C ARG A 142 -8.28 -7.38 -9.30
N VAL A 143 -8.00 -6.61 -8.25
CA VAL A 143 -7.29 -5.32 -8.38
C VAL A 143 -5.92 -5.53 -8.99
N LEU A 144 -5.14 -6.46 -8.45
CA LEU A 144 -3.79 -6.77 -8.93
C LEU A 144 -3.81 -7.25 -10.39
N ALA A 145 -4.71 -8.19 -10.73
CA ALA A 145 -4.84 -8.67 -12.11
C ALA A 145 -5.18 -7.53 -13.09
N LYS A 146 -6.12 -6.61 -12.73
CA LYS A 146 -6.45 -5.43 -13.53
C LYS A 146 -5.28 -4.45 -13.65
N ALA A 147 -4.40 -4.38 -12.66
CA ALA A 147 -3.19 -3.56 -12.67
C ALA A 147 -2.00 -4.26 -13.36
N GLY A 148 -2.21 -5.41 -14.00
CA GLY A 148 -1.18 -6.12 -14.78
C GLY A 148 -0.23 -6.97 -13.95
N PHE A 149 -0.62 -7.35 -12.73
CA PHE A 149 0.14 -8.31 -11.94
C PHE A 149 -0.23 -9.74 -12.31
N GLU A 150 0.76 -10.61 -12.29
CA GLU A 150 0.61 -12.06 -12.42
C GLU A 150 0.90 -12.76 -11.08
N GLN A 151 0.20 -13.84 -10.80
CA GLN A 151 0.51 -14.69 -9.66
C GLN A 151 1.75 -15.53 -9.98
N PHE A 152 2.77 -15.48 -9.11
CA PHE A 152 3.99 -16.26 -9.29
C PHE A 152 4.25 -17.27 -8.17
N GLY A 153 3.45 -17.23 -7.08
CA GLY A 153 3.67 -18.15 -5.98
C GLY A 153 2.52 -18.24 -4.99
N LEU A 154 2.68 -19.21 -4.09
CA LEU A 154 1.89 -19.40 -2.88
C LEU A 154 2.87 -19.49 -1.71
N ALA A 155 2.68 -18.67 -0.69
CA ALA A 155 3.49 -18.67 0.53
C ALA A 155 2.65 -19.18 1.71
N PRO A 156 2.84 -20.43 2.16
CA PRO A 156 2.15 -20.95 3.33
C PRO A 156 2.59 -20.22 4.61
N ARG A 157 1.64 -19.92 5.49
CA ARG A 157 1.87 -19.28 6.80
C ARG A 157 2.74 -18.03 6.72
N TYR A 158 2.45 -17.18 5.73
CA TYR A 158 3.31 -16.05 5.35
C TYR A 158 3.23 -14.87 6.30
N LEU A 159 2.00 -14.43 6.65
CA LEU A 159 1.78 -13.32 7.57
C LEU A 159 0.84 -13.71 8.70
N HIS A 160 1.08 -13.11 9.88
CA HIS A 160 0.21 -13.27 11.05
C HIS A 160 -0.95 -12.28 10.97
N ILE A 161 -2.09 -12.74 10.47
CA ILE A 161 -3.30 -11.93 10.24
C ILE A 161 -4.43 -12.46 11.10
N ASN A 162 -5.12 -11.56 11.79
CA ASN A 162 -6.28 -11.90 12.63
C ASN A 162 -6.02 -13.11 13.56
N GLY A 163 -4.91 -13.05 14.31
CA GLY A 163 -4.55 -14.05 15.31
C GLY A 163 -4.01 -15.39 14.78
N ALA A 164 -3.74 -15.53 13.47
CA ALA A 164 -3.19 -16.77 12.91
C ALA A 164 -2.22 -16.50 11.75
N TRP A 165 -1.26 -17.42 11.56
CA TRP A 165 -0.42 -17.43 10.37
C TRP A 165 -1.25 -17.85 9.17
N ARG A 166 -1.32 -16.99 8.14
CA ARG A 166 -2.17 -17.15 6.96
C ARG A 166 -1.36 -17.33 5.70
N ASP A 167 -1.87 -18.19 4.82
CA ASP A 167 -1.32 -18.39 3.48
C ASP A 167 -1.62 -17.19 2.58
N HIS A 168 -0.65 -16.83 1.74
CA HIS A 168 -0.79 -15.75 0.79
C HIS A 168 -0.48 -16.19 -0.62
N ARG A 169 -1.27 -15.69 -1.58
CA ARG A 169 -0.89 -15.69 -3.00
C ARG A 169 0.07 -14.54 -3.23
N LEU A 170 1.17 -14.82 -3.92
CA LEU A 170 2.19 -13.84 -4.26
C LEU A 170 2.03 -13.42 -5.71
N PHE A 171 2.01 -12.10 -5.92
CA PHE A 171 1.85 -11.48 -7.21
C PHE A 171 3.05 -10.58 -7.51
N GLN A 172 3.36 -10.45 -8.80
CA GLN A 172 4.39 -9.53 -9.28
C GLN A 172 3.93 -8.82 -10.55
N ARG A 173 4.50 -7.65 -10.78
CA ARG A 173 4.49 -6.96 -12.06
C ARG A 173 5.92 -6.57 -12.42
N LEU A 174 6.42 -7.06 -13.54
CA LEU A 174 7.70 -6.64 -14.11
C LEU A 174 7.49 -5.30 -14.82
N LEU A 175 8.37 -4.33 -14.56
CA LEU A 175 8.22 -2.97 -15.05
C LEU A 175 9.13 -2.68 -16.25
N HIS A 176 10.34 -3.30 -16.29
CA HIS A 176 11.31 -3.23 -17.37
C HIS A 176 12.35 -4.36 -17.22
N ASP A 177 13.13 -4.59 -18.27
CA ASP A 177 14.21 -5.60 -18.31
C ASP A 177 15.61 -4.98 -18.33
N ASP A 178 15.72 -3.67 -18.13
CA ASP A 178 17.02 -3.00 -18.06
C ASP A 178 17.84 -3.51 -16.86
N PRO A 179 19.18 -3.56 -16.98
CA PRO A 179 20.03 -3.89 -15.84
C PRO A 179 19.75 -3.00 -14.63
N PRO A 180 19.91 -3.49 -13.39
CA PRO A 180 19.69 -2.68 -12.21
C PRO A 180 20.59 -1.44 -12.26
N GLY A 181 19.96 -0.27 -12.29
CA GLY A 181 20.62 1.01 -12.12
C GLY A 181 21.08 1.18 -10.68
N SER A 182 22.01 2.12 -10.45
CA SER A 182 22.51 2.48 -9.11
C SER A 182 21.49 3.27 -8.27
N GLY A 183 20.20 3.03 -8.41
CA GLY A 183 19.18 3.81 -7.71
C GLY A 183 19.15 5.30 -8.11
N PRO A 184 18.34 6.14 -7.50
CA PRO A 184 18.44 7.59 -7.68
C PRO A 184 19.87 8.00 -7.29
N ALA A 185 20.54 8.69 -8.21
CA ALA A 185 21.92 9.13 -8.03
C ALA A 185 22.05 9.87 -6.68
N GLY A 186 22.69 9.23 -5.70
CA GLY A 186 22.94 9.86 -4.39
C GLY A 186 22.65 9.03 -3.13
N VAL A 187 22.44 7.71 -3.20
CA VAL A 187 22.44 6.85 -2.00
C VAL A 187 23.54 5.81 -2.10
#